data_3dc7fb7f657f81782e2b1d67d3ff471b
#
_entry.id   3dc7fb7f657f81782e2b1d67d3ff471b
#
_cell.length_a   1.000
_cell.length_b   1.000
_cell.length_c   1.000
_cell.angle_alpha   90.00
_cell.angle_beta   90.00
_cell.angle_gamma   90.00
#
_symmetry.space_group_name_H-M   'P 1'
#
loop_
_entity.id
_entity.type
_entity.pdbx_description
1 polymer ?
#
loop_
_entity_poly.entity_id
_entity_poly.type
_entity_poly.pdbx_seq_one_letter_code
_entity_poly.pdbx_strand_id
1 'polypeptide(L)'
;MIDLKESLPEKVVWFNNRAAAGYGTFDTGWKEITSGEGAGSYQYRVMAGTVYIRIKGDGWQGANFSGPINTERRLADIPATFQVKTRTCFPLPKGDGTIDGSTIEVRPNNTVVMWIKAEGNRIVPTVFAPIENSNG
;
A
#
# COMPACT_ATOMS: atom_id res chain seq x y z
N MET A 1 27.47 1.26 29.67
CA MET A 1 26.48 1.34 29.36
C MET A 1 25.90 1.79 29.39
N ILE A 2 26.41 1.48 29.10
CA ILE A 2 25.49 1.57 28.73
C ILE A 2 25.00 1.98 28.62
N ASP A 3 25.61 1.59 28.22
CA ASP A 3 24.73 1.76 27.87
C ASP A 3 24.06 2.06 27.92
N LEU A 4 24.72 1.77 27.81
CA LEU A 4 23.73 1.79 27.63
C LEU A 4 23.43 2.45 27.63
N LYS A 5 23.72 2.30 27.25
CA LYS A 5 23.10 2.64 27.04
C LYS A 5 22.75 3.09 27.05
N GLU A 6 23.49 2.82 26.85
CA GLU A 6 22.78 3.03 26.69
C GLU A 6 22.09 3.24 26.85
N SER A 7 23.06 2.87 27.03
CA SER A 7 21.99 2.93 26.92
C SER A 7 21.23 3.18 27.06
N LEU A 8 21.84 2.88 26.88
CA LEU A 8 20.77 2.93 26.59
C LEU A 8 20.47 3.35 26.44
N PRO A 9 20.79 3.06 26.36
CA PRO A 9 20.15 3.21 25.94
C PRO A 9 20.03 3.35 25.57
N GLU A 10 20.54 2.94 24.93
CA GLU A 10 19.97 2.92 24.30
C GLU A 10 19.42 2.44 24.36
N LYS A 11 19.83 1.81 24.28
CA LYS A 11 18.94 1.34 24.15
C LYS A 11 17.84 1.39 24.30
N VAL A 12 18.00 1.36 24.31
CA VAL A 12 16.84 1.46 24.25
C VAL A 12 16.38 1.98 23.71
N VAL A 13 17.03 2.27 23.38
CA VAL A 13 16.45 2.62 22.77
C VAL A 13 16.39 2.21 22.11
N TRP A 14 16.87 1.67 21.97
CA TRP A 14 16.44 1.23 21.26
C TRP A 14 15.77 0.71 21.16
N PHE A 15 15.83 0.32 21.27
CA PHE A 15 14.88 -0.02 21.13
C PHE A 15 14.28 0.26 20.85
N ASN A 16 14.59 0.40 20.75
CA ASN A 16 14.07 0.73 20.37
C ASN A 16 14.34 0.88 19.66
N ASN A 17 15.16 0.94 19.13
CA ASN A 17 15.35 1.00 18.32
C ASN A 17 15.64 0.27 17.83
N ARG A 18 16.02 -0.42 17.47
CA ARG A 18 15.96 -1.23 16.95
C ARG A 18 15.37 -1.99 17.29
N ALA A 19 14.98 -2.29 17.54
CA ALA A 19 14.26 -2.81 17.69
C ALA A 19 13.94 -3.11 17.52
N ALA A 20 14.33 -3.14 17.61
CA ALA A 20 13.93 -3.28 17.20
C ALA A 20 14.19 -2.89 16.37
N ALA A 21 14.80 -3.36 16.35
CA ALA A 21 15.18 -2.68 15.35
C ALA A 21 14.34 -1.80 14.57
N GLY A 22 14.41 -0.88 14.54
CA GLY A 22 13.94 0.23 13.86
C GLY A 22 12.66 0.17 13.06
N TYR A 23 12.16 -0.94 12.70
CA TYR A 23 10.98 -1.01 11.88
C TYR A 23 9.78 -0.36 12.50
N GLY A 24 9.56 -0.59 13.76
CA GLY A 24 8.36 -0.14 14.42
C GLY A 24 8.23 1.36 14.49
N THR A 25 9.34 2.08 14.24
CA THR A 25 9.34 3.53 14.32
C THR A 25 9.34 4.21 12.96
N PHE A 26 9.52 3.46 11.89
CA PHE A 26 9.55 4.04 10.57
C PHE A 26 8.14 4.22 10.03
N ASP A 27 7.82 5.42 9.61
CA ASP A 27 6.50 5.74 9.09
C ASP A 27 6.62 6.92 8.15
N THR A 28 6.30 6.71 6.90
CA THR A 28 6.35 7.79 5.90
C THR A 28 5.21 8.77 6.03
N GLY A 29 4.13 8.38 6.72
CA GLY A 29 2.86 9.07 6.56
C GLY A 29 2.30 8.85 5.16
N TRP A 30 1.12 9.40 4.89
CA TRP A 30 0.51 9.26 3.58
C TRP A 30 1.17 10.20 2.58
N LYS A 31 1.60 9.65 1.46
CA LYS A 31 2.29 10.36 0.38
C LYS A 31 1.58 10.13 -0.93
N GLU A 32 1.65 11.11 -1.83
CA GLU A 32 1.09 10.96 -3.17
C GLU A 32 1.87 9.90 -3.92
N ILE A 33 1.17 9.17 -4.78
CA ILE A 33 1.76 8.10 -5.57
C ILE A 33 1.48 8.39 -7.04
N THR A 34 2.41 7.98 -7.89
CA THR A 34 2.22 8.13 -9.33
C THR A 34 1.06 7.25 -9.79
N SER A 35 0.04 7.88 -10.37
CA SER A 35 -1.13 7.17 -10.86
C SER A 35 -0.87 6.63 -12.26
N GLY A 36 -1.51 5.51 -12.55
CA GLY A 36 -1.50 4.92 -13.87
C GLY A 36 -2.84 5.05 -14.56
N GLU A 37 -3.25 3.98 -15.22
CA GLU A 37 -4.55 3.89 -15.87
C GLU A 37 -5.61 3.61 -14.84
N GLY A 38 -6.73 4.22 -14.95
CA GLY A 38 -7.83 3.98 -14.05
C GLY A 38 -8.29 5.25 -13.38
N ALA A 39 -9.23 5.10 -12.47
CA ALA A 39 -9.88 6.23 -11.83
C ALA A 39 -9.23 6.58 -10.50
N GLY A 40 -9.21 7.88 -10.20
CA GLY A 40 -8.81 8.35 -8.89
C GLY A 40 -7.32 8.64 -8.77
N SER A 41 -7.00 9.23 -7.63
CA SER A 41 -5.63 9.48 -7.21
C SER A 41 -5.35 8.62 -6.00
N TYR A 42 -4.11 8.22 -5.82
CA TYR A 42 -3.76 7.26 -4.78
C TYR A 42 -2.65 7.79 -3.90
N GLN A 43 -2.60 7.25 -2.70
CA GLN A 43 -1.56 7.56 -1.72
C GLN A 43 -1.00 6.26 -1.18
N TYR A 44 0.27 6.31 -0.78
CA TYR A 44 0.90 5.19 -0.10
C TYR A 44 1.39 5.61 1.27
N ARG A 45 1.57 4.64 2.13
CA ARG A 45 2.18 4.83 3.45
C ARG A 45 2.96 3.58 3.78
N VAL A 46 4.18 3.76 4.25
CA VAL A 46 5.01 2.65 4.70
C VAL A 46 5.18 2.75 6.20
N MET A 47 4.84 1.70 6.90
CA MET A 47 5.14 1.60 8.33
C MET A 47 5.25 0.14 8.72
N ALA A 48 6.16 -0.14 9.64
CA ALA A 48 6.36 -1.46 10.21
C ALA A 48 6.50 -2.56 9.16
N GLY A 49 7.25 -2.29 8.08
CA GLY A 49 7.55 -3.32 7.07
C GLY A 49 6.42 -3.60 6.10
N THR A 50 5.42 -2.75 6.05
CA THR A 50 4.26 -2.92 5.17
C THR A 50 4.00 -1.64 4.41
N VAL A 51 3.69 -1.75 3.13
CA VAL A 51 3.20 -0.63 2.35
C VAL A 51 1.68 -0.72 2.26
N TYR A 52 1.02 0.41 2.52
CA TYR A 52 -0.42 0.55 2.42
C TYR A 52 -0.72 1.50 1.27
N ILE A 53 -1.75 1.19 0.49
CA ILE A 53 -2.19 2.06 -0.61
C ILE A 53 -3.68 2.31 -0.44
N ARG A 54 -4.07 3.57 -0.55
CA ARG A 54 -5.47 3.95 -0.49
C ARG A 54 -5.79 4.92 -1.61
N ILE A 55 -7.06 4.97 -1.99
CA ILE A 55 -7.54 6.02 -2.86
C ILE A 55 -7.64 7.30 -2.05
N LYS A 56 -7.26 8.43 -2.66
CA LYS A 56 -7.38 9.73 -2.04
C LYS A 56 -8.80 10.22 -2.27
N GLY A 57 -9.54 10.44 -1.21
CA GLY A 57 -10.92 10.88 -1.32
C GLY A 57 -11.41 11.53 -0.05
N ASP A 58 -12.55 12.20 -0.18
CA ASP A 58 -13.17 12.96 0.91
C ASP A 58 -14.35 12.19 1.44
N GLY A 59 -14.09 11.17 2.23
CA GLY A 59 -15.14 10.40 2.88
C GLY A 59 -15.58 9.18 2.10
N TRP A 60 -15.85 9.29 0.82
CA TRP A 60 -16.17 8.12 0.02
C TRP A 60 -14.89 7.52 -0.56
N GLN A 61 -14.63 6.27 -0.20
CA GLN A 61 -13.42 5.56 -0.61
C GLN A 61 -13.66 4.81 -1.90
N GLY A 62 -13.89 5.54 -2.98
CA GLY A 62 -14.16 4.90 -4.24
C GLY A 62 -14.05 5.81 -5.44
N ALA A 63 -14.30 5.25 -6.60
CA ALA A 63 -14.22 5.98 -7.87
C ALA A 63 -15.08 5.28 -8.91
N ASN A 64 -15.36 6.01 -9.98
CA ASN A 64 -16.06 5.46 -11.15
C ASN A 64 -15.02 4.94 -12.13
N PHE A 65 -15.01 3.63 -12.32
CA PHE A 65 -14.04 2.96 -13.19
C PHE A 65 -14.66 2.74 -14.57
N SER A 66 -13.98 3.22 -15.58
CA SER A 66 -14.42 3.06 -16.97
C SER A 66 -13.25 2.53 -17.80
N GLY A 67 -13.52 2.22 -19.05
CA GLY A 67 -12.51 1.75 -19.99
C GLY A 67 -12.48 0.24 -20.11
N PRO A 68 -11.36 -0.35 -20.54
CA PRO A 68 -11.31 -1.79 -20.84
C PRO A 68 -11.68 -2.64 -19.63
N ILE A 69 -12.47 -3.66 -19.87
CA ILE A 69 -12.83 -4.66 -18.87
C ILE A 69 -12.14 -5.98 -19.20
N ASN A 70 -12.09 -6.87 -18.22
CA ASN A 70 -11.49 -8.20 -18.36
C ASN A 70 -10.06 -8.14 -18.87
N THR A 71 -9.33 -7.15 -18.41
CA THR A 71 -7.91 -7.00 -18.72
C THR A 71 -7.20 -6.34 -17.54
N GLU A 72 -5.92 -6.62 -17.43
CA GLU A 72 -5.10 -6.05 -16.38
C GLU A 72 -4.78 -4.60 -16.69
N ARG A 73 -4.96 -3.72 -15.72
CA ARG A 73 -4.66 -2.29 -15.88
C ARG A 73 -3.88 -1.80 -14.68
N ARG A 74 -2.88 -0.98 -14.96
CA ARG A 74 -2.03 -0.43 -13.90
C ARG A 74 -2.69 0.79 -13.27
N LEU A 75 -2.86 0.76 -11.96
CA LEU A 75 -3.43 1.88 -11.21
C LEU A 75 -2.37 2.84 -10.71
N ALA A 76 -1.26 2.32 -10.21
CA ALA A 76 -0.27 3.17 -9.55
C ALA A 76 1.07 2.44 -9.47
N ASP A 77 2.12 3.22 -9.21
CA ASP A 77 3.46 2.69 -9.00
C ASP A 77 3.92 3.04 -7.59
N ILE A 78 4.40 2.06 -6.86
CA ILE A 78 5.00 2.24 -5.55
C ILE A 78 6.47 2.62 -5.76
N PRO A 79 6.99 3.61 -5.04
CA PRO A 79 8.41 3.96 -5.18
C PRO A 79 9.30 2.75 -4.99
N ALA A 80 10.29 2.60 -5.87
CA ALA A 80 11.16 1.43 -5.88
C ALA A 80 11.98 1.27 -4.59
N THR A 81 12.15 2.34 -3.84
CA THR A 81 12.80 2.30 -2.54
C THR A 81 12.14 1.29 -1.60
N PHE A 82 10.84 1.09 -1.76
CA PHE A 82 10.07 0.19 -0.90
C PHE A 82 9.69 -1.05 -1.69
N GLN A 83 10.62 -1.97 -1.81
CA GLN A 83 10.44 -3.15 -2.63
C GLN A 83 9.35 -4.06 -2.07
N VAL A 84 8.28 -4.24 -2.82
CA VAL A 84 7.21 -5.16 -2.45
C VAL A 84 7.75 -6.58 -2.50
N LYS A 85 7.48 -7.31 -1.43
CA LYS A 85 8.04 -8.64 -1.23
C LYS A 85 7.17 -9.73 -1.81
N THR A 86 5.85 -9.60 -1.65
CA THR A 86 4.90 -10.65 -1.98
C THR A 86 3.68 -10.05 -2.63
N ARG A 87 3.16 -10.72 -3.64
CA ARG A 87 1.92 -10.32 -4.29
C ARG A 87 0.75 -10.50 -3.32
N THR A 88 -0.09 -9.49 -3.23
CA THR A 88 -1.35 -9.58 -2.47
C THR A 88 -2.52 -9.18 -3.36
N CYS A 89 -3.65 -9.80 -3.16
CA CYS A 89 -4.82 -9.61 -4.02
C CYS A 89 -6.05 -9.38 -3.15
N PHE A 90 -6.88 -8.41 -3.54
CA PHE A 90 -8.06 -8.01 -2.80
C PHE A 90 -9.24 -7.88 -3.74
N PRO A 91 -10.46 -8.10 -3.26
CA PRO A 91 -11.65 -7.83 -4.07
C PRO A 91 -11.81 -6.33 -4.29
N LEU A 92 -12.40 -5.97 -5.42
CA LEU A 92 -12.71 -4.59 -5.76
C LEU A 92 -14.23 -4.49 -5.93
N PRO A 93 -14.97 -4.28 -4.85
CA PRO A 93 -16.43 -4.32 -4.87
C PRO A 93 -17.05 -3.22 -5.71
N LYS A 94 -18.25 -3.48 -6.21
CA LYS A 94 -19.06 -2.44 -6.82
C LYS A 94 -19.50 -1.43 -5.76
N GLY A 95 -19.97 -0.29 -6.20
CA GLY A 95 -20.42 0.78 -5.31
C GLY A 95 -21.53 0.36 -4.34
N ASP A 96 -22.31 -0.65 -4.70
CA ASP A 96 -23.35 -1.20 -3.82
C ASP A 96 -22.82 -2.28 -2.88
N GLY A 97 -21.52 -2.57 -2.92
CA GLY A 97 -20.89 -3.55 -2.05
C GLY A 97 -20.85 -4.96 -2.61
N THR A 98 -21.47 -5.22 -3.74
CA THR A 98 -21.44 -6.59 -4.29
C THR A 98 -20.09 -6.90 -4.93
N ILE A 99 -19.72 -8.17 -4.86
CA ILE A 99 -18.46 -8.68 -5.38
C ILE A 99 -18.75 -9.38 -6.72
N ASP A 100 -18.04 -8.97 -7.77
CA ASP A 100 -18.25 -9.55 -9.10
C ASP A 100 -17.00 -10.23 -9.66
N GLY A 101 -15.98 -10.45 -8.82
CA GLY A 101 -14.73 -11.04 -9.26
C GLY A 101 -13.68 -10.03 -9.72
N SER A 102 -14.02 -8.75 -9.67
CA SER A 102 -13.03 -7.69 -9.92
C SER A 102 -12.03 -7.66 -8.77
N THR A 103 -10.77 -7.34 -9.08
CA THR A 103 -9.70 -7.39 -8.10
C THR A 103 -8.77 -6.19 -8.20
N ILE A 104 -8.06 -5.96 -7.10
CA ILE A 104 -6.96 -5.02 -7.04
C ILE A 104 -5.78 -5.75 -6.37
N GLU A 105 -4.59 -5.59 -6.94
CA GLU A 105 -3.41 -6.34 -6.49
C GLU A 105 -2.23 -5.42 -6.30
N VAL A 106 -1.39 -5.78 -5.32
CA VAL A 106 -0.08 -5.17 -5.13
C VAL A 106 0.96 -6.23 -5.51
N ARG A 107 1.89 -5.87 -6.38
CA ARG A 107 2.82 -6.84 -6.97
C ARG A 107 4.28 -6.54 -6.66
N PRO A 108 5.15 -7.58 -6.66
CA PRO A 108 6.58 -7.40 -6.39
C PRO A 108 7.32 -6.48 -7.34
N ASN A 109 6.77 -6.21 -8.52
CA ASN A 109 7.35 -5.21 -9.42
C ASN A 109 6.96 -3.78 -9.02
N ASN A 110 6.42 -3.61 -7.84
CA ASN A 110 6.00 -2.32 -7.27
C ASN A 110 4.89 -1.65 -8.04
N THR A 111 4.03 -2.43 -8.67
CA THR A 111 2.84 -1.90 -9.33
C THR A 111 1.59 -2.32 -8.58
N VAL A 112 0.59 -1.44 -8.63
CA VAL A 112 -0.76 -1.73 -8.18
C VAL A 112 -1.60 -1.88 -9.43
N VAL A 113 -2.22 -3.05 -9.61
CA VAL A 113 -2.99 -3.34 -10.81
C VAL A 113 -4.42 -3.70 -10.47
N MET A 114 -5.31 -3.50 -11.42
CA MET A 114 -6.70 -3.87 -11.25
C MET A 114 -7.17 -4.71 -12.42
N TRP A 115 -8.23 -5.44 -12.16
CA TRP A 115 -8.95 -6.21 -13.17
C TRP A 115 -10.42 -6.01 -12.88
N ILE A 116 -11.15 -5.35 -13.78
CA ILE A 116 -12.58 -5.11 -13.56
C ILE A 116 -13.41 -5.91 -14.55
N LYS A 117 -14.52 -6.44 -14.07
CA LYS A 117 -15.44 -7.23 -14.87
C LYS A 117 -16.49 -6.36 -15.55
N ALA A 118 -16.75 -5.18 -15.01
CA ALA A 118 -17.74 -4.25 -15.53
C ALA A 118 -17.36 -2.85 -15.10
N GLU A 119 -17.71 -1.88 -15.92
CA GLU A 119 -17.54 -0.47 -15.59
C GLU A 119 -18.51 -0.06 -14.51
N GLY A 120 -18.20 1.02 -13.82
CA GLY A 120 -19.08 1.64 -12.84
C GLY A 120 -18.35 2.03 -11.58
N ASN A 121 -19.13 2.44 -10.60
CA ASN A 121 -18.59 2.84 -9.31
C ASN A 121 -18.06 1.64 -8.55
N ARG A 122 -16.88 1.81 -7.97
CA ARG A 122 -16.24 0.78 -7.16
C ARG A 122 -15.80 1.36 -5.83
N ILE A 123 -15.94 0.56 -4.78
CA ILE A 123 -15.35 0.86 -3.48
C ILE A 123 -13.92 0.34 -3.55
N VAL A 124 -12.96 1.23 -3.27
CA VAL A 124 -11.54 0.85 -3.32
C VAL A 124 -11.04 0.63 -1.90
N PRO A 125 -10.76 -0.61 -1.52
CA PRO A 125 -10.25 -0.87 -0.17
C PRO A 125 -8.84 -0.34 -0.03
N THR A 126 -8.42 -0.08 1.20
CA THR A 126 -6.99 0.12 1.46
C THR A 126 -6.31 -1.22 1.32
N VAL A 127 -5.40 -1.31 0.36
CA VAL A 127 -4.67 -2.55 0.11
C VAL A 127 -3.27 -2.46 0.69
N PHE A 128 -2.62 -3.60 0.88
CA PHE A 128 -1.31 -3.60 1.52
C PHE A 128 -0.50 -4.82 1.11
N ALA A 129 0.80 -4.72 1.31
CA ALA A 129 1.71 -5.82 1.05
C ALA A 129 2.97 -5.66 1.90
N PRO A 130 3.60 -6.78 2.28
CA PRO A 130 4.89 -6.69 2.96
C PRO A 130 5.95 -6.18 2.01
N ILE A 131 6.90 -5.44 2.53
CA ILE A 131 8.05 -4.98 1.77
C ILE A 131 9.32 -5.54 2.38
N GLU A 132 10.35 -5.61 1.54
CA GLU A 132 11.66 -5.94 2.05
C GLU A 132 12.20 -4.73 2.79
N ASN A 133 12.84 -4.99 3.91
CA ASN A 133 13.45 -3.91 4.65
C ASN A 133 14.79 -3.58 4.01
N SER A 134 14.79 -2.59 3.13
CA SER A 134 16.00 -2.16 2.45
C SER A 134 16.94 -1.40 3.38
N ASN A 135 16.51 -1.08 4.58
CA ASN A 135 17.33 -0.41 5.56
C ASN A 135 17.96 -1.37 6.57
N GLY A 136 17.91 -2.62 6.24
CA GLY A 136 18.48 -3.64 7.10
C GLY A 136 17.52 -4.21 8.05
#